data_f62fb7abfdbf8dcb58f272e7c6e1e370
#
_entry.id   f62fb7abfdbf8dcb58f272e7c6e1e370
#
_cell.length_a   1.000
_cell.length_b   1.000
_cell.length_c   1.000
_cell.angle_alpha   90.00
_cell.angle_beta   90.00
_cell.angle_gamma   90.00
#
_symmetry.space_group_name_H-M   'P 1'
#
loop_
_entity.id
_entity.type
_entity.pdbx_description
1 polymer ?
#
loop_
_entity_poly.entity_id
_entity_poly.type
_entity_poly.pdbx_seq_one_letter_code
_entity_poly.pdbx_strand_id
1 'polypeptide(L)'
;MYSRFNLSGKVAVLTGSTAGMGLSIARGLAECGASVVVSSHLQDATEATAKSMCAQGYSAKGIKCDITNSDDIEAFGEKAIAAFGKVDILFCLAAEPTQIRPILEQSREELSRLFTNTVANNHAIVKQFIPGMVERKDGAIIMMSSIGSERASPGLTGYGASKAAVNSYVRSIAAEFGQYNIRANAIAPSIVRTPFSEEIWGDENRNKIMTDKVPLKRLAEPEDIVGPSILLASPAGSYISGQVILIDGGRSIT
;
A
#
# COMPACT_ATOMS: atom_id res chain seq x y z
N MET A 1 23.10 4.51 9.60
CA MET A 1 21.98 3.62 9.19
C MET A 1 22.57 2.28 8.78
N TYR A 2 21.93 1.14 9.10
CA TYR A 2 22.34 -0.18 8.61
C TYR A 2 22.24 -0.21 7.08
N SER A 3 23.36 -0.53 6.40
CA SER A 3 23.49 -0.32 4.94
C SER A 3 22.45 -1.06 4.08
N ARG A 4 21.86 -2.15 4.60
CA ARG A 4 20.83 -2.91 3.86
C ARG A 4 19.49 -2.21 3.78
N PHE A 5 19.26 -1.11 4.51
CA PHE A 5 18.09 -0.25 4.34
C PHE A 5 18.32 0.89 3.32
N ASN A 6 19.52 1.01 2.76
CA ASN A 6 19.82 2.01 1.74
C ASN A 6 19.08 1.69 0.43
N LEU A 7 18.36 2.67 -0.09
CA LEU A 7 17.60 2.63 -1.33
C LEU A 7 18.17 3.56 -2.42
N SER A 8 19.39 4.04 -2.25
CA SER A 8 20.02 4.91 -3.25
C SER A 8 20.06 4.23 -4.62
N GLY A 9 19.62 4.96 -5.65
CA GLY A 9 19.50 4.45 -7.01
C GLY A 9 18.27 3.56 -7.27
N LYS A 10 17.41 3.31 -6.28
CA LYS A 10 16.11 2.64 -6.46
C LYS A 10 15.02 3.64 -6.78
N VAL A 11 14.04 3.19 -7.56
CA VAL A 11 12.85 3.95 -7.91
C VAL A 11 11.63 3.25 -7.31
N ALA A 12 10.90 3.97 -6.48
CA ALA A 12 9.67 3.49 -5.86
C ALA A 12 8.44 4.22 -6.43
N VAL A 13 7.43 3.46 -6.79
CA VAL A 13 6.13 3.96 -7.25
C VAL A 13 5.08 3.59 -6.22
N LEU A 14 4.26 4.57 -5.80
CA LEU A 14 3.24 4.36 -4.78
C LEU A 14 1.89 4.91 -5.26
N THR A 15 0.88 4.07 -5.34
CA THR A 15 -0.51 4.53 -5.50
C THR A 15 -1.08 4.97 -4.15
N GLY A 16 -1.97 6.00 -4.12
CA GLY A 16 -2.59 6.47 -2.88
C GLY A 16 -1.59 7.05 -1.88
N SER A 17 -0.65 7.88 -2.36
CA SER A 17 0.51 8.34 -1.56
C SER A 17 0.58 9.84 -1.34
N THR A 18 -0.55 10.55 -1.45
CA THR A 18 -0.62 12.00 -1.17
C THR A 18 -1.08 12.34 0.25
N ALA A 19 -1.51 11.33 1.02
CA ALA A 19 -1.96 11.50 2.40
C ALA A 19 -1.73 10.23 3.23
N GLY A 20 -1.88 10.33 4.55
CA GLY A 20 -1.87 9.22 5.49
C GLY A 20 -0.67 8.28 5.35
N MET A 21 -0.91 6.97 5.44
CA MET A 21 0.15 5.95 5.36
C MET A 21 0.99 6.06 4.08
N GLY A 22 0.34 6.28 2.94
CA GLY A 22 1.04 6.35 1.65
C GLY A 22 2.04 7.49 1.59
N LEU A 23 1.70 8.66 2.13
CA LEU A 23 2.60 9.80 2.20
C LEU A 23 3.78 9.54 3.16
N SER A 24 3.51 8.99 4.35
CA SER A 24 4.57 8.66 5.31
C SER A 24 5.52 7.61 4.74
N ILE A 25 5.01 6.57 4.07
CA ILE A 25 5.83 5.57 3.38
C ILE A 25 6.69 6.22 2.28
N ALA A 26 6.10 7.07 1.43
CA ALA A 26 6.83 7.73 0.35
C ALA A 26 8.00 8.58 0.88
N ARG A 27 7.77 9.32 1.97
CA ARG A 27 8.83 10.08 2.66
C ARG A 27 9.92 9.18 3.24
N GLY A 28 9.55 8.13 3.96
CA GLY A 28 10.52 7.19 4.54
C GLY A 28 11.39 6.49 3.49
N LEU A 29 10.82 6.11 2.33
CA LEU A 29 11.59 5.56 1.21
C LEU A 29 12.55 6.61 0.63
N ALA A 30 12.12 7.85 0.48
CA ALA A 30 12.95 8.95 0.00
C ALA A 30 14.10 9.29 0.99
N GLU A 31 13.83 9.26 2.31
CA GLU A 31 14.85 9.39 3.36
C GLU A 31 15.89 8.28 3.30
N CYS A 32 15.51 7.08 2.85
CA CYS A 32 16.44 5.98 2.58
C CYS A 32 17.16 6.10 1.23
N GLY A 33 16.92 7.16 0.45
CA GLY A 33 17.63 7.47 -0.79
C GLY A 33 16.91 7.06 -2.08
N ALA A 34 15.67 6.59 -2.01
CA ALA A 34 14.91 6.27 -3.21
C ALA A 34 14.45 7.53 -3.96
N SER A 35 14.39 7.46 -5.29
CA SER A 35 13.54 8.35 -6.08
C SER A 35 12.10 7.84 -6.00
N VAL A 36 11.12 8.72 -5.78
CA VAL A 36 9.74 8.31 -5.55
C VAL A 36 8.77 8.91 -6.57
N VAL A 37 7.83 8.10 -7.05
CA VAL A 37 6.65 8.55 -7.76
C VAL A 37 5.47 8.47 -6.80
N VAL A 38 4.90 9.62 -6.46
CA VAL A 38 3.68 9.72 -5.66
C VAL A 38 2.46 9.84 -6.57
N SER A 39 1.35 9.23 -6.15
CA SER A 39 0.14 9.19 -6.97
C SER A 39 -1.14 9.24 -6.14
N SER A 40 -2.16 9.84 -6.73
CA SER A 40 -3.52 9.96 -6.21
C SER A 40 -4.48 10.21 -7.39
N HIS A 41 -5.78 10.08 -7.16
CA HIS A 41 -6.81 10.45 -8.12
C HIS A 41 -6.94 11.97 -8.33
N LEU A 42 -6.37 12.79 -7.44
CA LEU A 42 -6.39 14.25 -7.49
C LEU A 42 -5.06 14.77 -8.05
N GLN A 43 -5.10 15.40 -9.22
CA GLN A 43 -3.91 15.97 -9.88
C GLN A 43 -3.20 16.98 -8.98
N ASP A 44 -3.93 17.97 -8.46
CA ASP A 44 -3.36 19.06 -7.66
C ASP A 44 -2.69 18.54 -6.37
N ALA A 45 -3.32 17.59 -5.68
CA ALA A 45 -2.75 16.98 -4.49
C ALA A 45 -1.46 16.19 -4.81
N THR A 46 -1.43 15.53 -5.96
CA THR A 46 -0.29 14.75 -6.43
C THR A 46 0.90 15.67 -6.75
N GLU A 47 0.66 16.76 -7.47
CA GLU A 47 1.69 17.75 -7.80
C GLU A 47 2.21 18.50 -6.56
N ALA A 48 1.29 18.93 -5.68
CA ALA A 48 1.65 19.61 -4.44
C ALA A 48 2.51 18.71 -3.52
N THR A 49 2.18 17.42 -3.43
CA THR A 49 2.94 16.45 -2.64
C THR A 49 4.35 16.28 -3.20
N ALA A 50 4.49 16.04 -4.50
CA ALA A 50 5.80 15.90 -5.14
C ALA A 50 6.65 17.17 -4.98
N LYS A 51 6.06 18.35 -5.19
CA LYS A 51 6.73 19.64 -5.00
C LYS A 51 7.20 19.83 -3.55
N SER A 52 6.36 19.49 -2.56
CA SER A 52 6.73 19.57 -1.15
C SER A 52 7.90 18.64 -0.81
N MET A 53 7.93 17.42 -1.35
CA MET A 53 9.04 16.48 -1.16
C MET A 53 10.32 16.99 -1.82
N CYS A 54 10.24 17.54 -3.03
CA CYS A 54 11.39 18.15 -3.71
C CYS A 54 11.96 19.34 -2.93
N ALA A 55 11.11 20.16 -2.33
CA ALA A 55 11.54 21.29 -1.48
C ALA A 55 12.28 20.85 -0.21
N GLN A 56 12.07 19.61 0.23
CA GLN A 56 12.81 18.97 1.33
C GLN A 56 14.11 18.27 0.86
N GLY A 57 14.44 18.36 -0.42
CA GLY A 57 15.65 17.77 -1.00
C GLY A 57 15.48 16.34 -1.52
N TYR A 58 14.27 15.78 -1.52
CA TYR A 58 14.01 14.43 -2.04
C TYR A 58 13.80 14.43 -3.56
N SER A 59 14.13 13.31 -4.20
CA SER A 59 13.84 13.08 -5.62
C SER A 59 12.42 12.53 -5.75
N ALA A 60 11.46 13.40 -6.11
CA ALA A 60 10.04 13.02 -6.20
C ALA A 60 9.39 13.53 -7.48
N LYS A 61 8.46 12.75 -8.04
CA LYS A 61 7.56 13.15 -9.12
C LYS A 61 6.12 12.76 -8.81
N GLY A 62 5.17 13.61 -9.22
CA GLY A 62 3.75 13.35 -9.06
C GLY A 62 3.15 12.86 -10.38
N ILE A 63 2.41 11.76 -10.35
CA ILE A 63 1.70 11.22 -11.52
C ILE A 63 0.29 10.83 -11.05
N LYS A 64 -0.71 11.48 -11.62
CA LYS A 64 -2.12 11.14 -11.33
C LYS A 64 -2.42 9.71 -11.74
N CYS A 65 -3.13 8.99 -10.87
CA CYS A 65 -3.76 7.71 -11.18
C CYS A 65 -5.02 7.55 -10.30
N ASP A 66 -6.17 7.59 -10.93
CA ASP A 66 -7.40 7.13 -10.33
C ASP A 66 -7.51 5.62 -10.56
N ILE A 67 -7.40 4.86 -9.47
CA ILE A 67 -7.47 3.39 -9.55
C ILE A 67 -8.87 2.87 -9.91
N THR A 68 -9.87 3.72 -10.02
CA THR A 68 -11.23 3.36 -10.47
C THR A 68 -11.44 3.62 -11.96
N ASN A 69 -10.47 4.26 -12.62
CA ASN A 69 -10.51 4.62 -14.03
C ASN A 69 -9.47 3.77 -14.82
N SER A 70 -9.95 2.98 -15.79
CA SER A 70 -9.08 2.12 -16.60
C SER A 70 -8.06 2.88 -17.44
N ASP A 71 -8.44 4.03 -18.01
CA ASP A 71 -7.56 4.83 -18.84
C ASP A 71 -6.42 5.45 -18.03
N ASP A 72 -6.73 5.92 -16.80
CA ASP A 72 -5.70 6.40 -15.86
C ASP A 72 -4.73 5.27 -15.49
N ILE A 73 -5.25 4.06 -15.23
CA ILE A 73 -4.43 2.88 -14.90
C ILE A 73 -3.54 2.51 -16.08
N GLU A 74 -4.07 2.45 -17.32
CA GLU A 74 -3.30 2.11 -18.51
C GLU A 74 -2.16 3.11 -18.77
N ALA A 75 -2.44 4.40 -18.63
CA ALA A 75 -1.45 5.46 -18.84
C ALA A 75 -0.42 5.58 -17.70
N PHE A 76 -0.75 5.06 -16.51
CA PHE A 76 0.06 5.26 -15.30
C PHE A 76 1.44 4.62 -15.39
N GLY A 77 1.51 3.37 -15.83
CA GLY A 77 2.77 2.62 -15.87
C GLY A 77 3.80 3.25 -16.80
N GLU A 78 3.40 3.64 -18.00
CA GLU A 78 4.29 4.31 -18.96
C GLU A 78 4.84 5.61 -18.39
N LYS A 79 3.98 6.47 -17.85
CA LYS A 79 4.37 7.73 -17.21
C LYS A 79 5.29 7.52 -16.01
N ALA A 80 5.00 6.52 -15.17
CA ALA A 80 5.79 6.21 -13.99
C ALA A 80 7.18 5.69 -14.35
N ILE A 81 7.28 4.83 -15.38
CA ILE A 81 8.58 4.36 -15.90
C ILE A 81 9.36 5.52 -16.49
N ALA A 82 8.73 6.36 -17.34
CA ALA A 82 9.37 7.50 -17.96
C ALA A 82 9.87 8.54 -16.94
N ALA A 83 9.27 8.60 -15.75
CA ALA A 83 9.66 9.54 -14.71
C ALA A 83 11.14 9.41 -14.28
N PHE A 84 11.63 8.17 -14.13
CA PHE A 84 13.00 7.86 -13.68
C PHE A 84 13.67 6.72 -14.47
N GLY A 85 13.09 6.31 -15.60
CA GLY A 85 13.62 5.29 -16.52
C GLY A 85 13.42 3.84 -16.09
N LYS A 86 12.97 3.59 -14.85
CA LYS A 86 12.70 2.24 -14.31
C LYS A 86 11.78 2.30 -13.09
N VAL A 87 11.32 1.13 -12.64
CA VAL A 87 10.63 0.96 -11.35
C VAL A 87 11.17 -0.29 -10.67
N ASP A 88 11.73 -0.13 -9.48
CA ASP A 88 12.32 -1.22 -8.68
C ASP A 88 11.39 -1.65 -7.55
N ILE A 89 10.55 -0.74 -7.06
CA ILE A 89 9.67 -0.94 -5.92
C ILE A 89 8.28 -0.43 -6.27
N LEU A 90 7.26 -1.25 -6.05
CA LEU A 90 5.86 -0.89 -6.25
C LEU A 90 5.07 -1.05 -4.95
N PHE A 91 4.38 0.01 -4.54
CA PHE A 91 3.39 -0.02 -3.47
C PHE A 91 1.98 0.20 -4.02
N CYS A 92 1.11 -0.79 -3.87
CA CYS A 92 -0.31 -0.67 -4.17
C CYS A 92 -1.06 -0.35 -2.87
N LEU A 93 -1.26 0.94 -2.58
CA LEU A 93 -1.83 1.42 -1.32
C LEU A 93 -3.20 2.07 -1.49
N ALA A 94 -3.54 2.52 -2.71
CA ALA A 94 -4.81 3.17 -2.99
C ALA A 94 -5.99 2.23 -2.70
N ALA A 95 -6.99 2.76 -2.03
CA ALA A 95 -8.23 2.07 -1.71
C ALA A 95 -9.38 3.06 -1.62
N GLU A 96 -10.59 2.61 -1.91
CA GLU A 96 -11.81 3.36 -1.63
C GLU A 96 -12.25 3.14 -0.17
N PRO A 97 -12.80 4.17 0.49
CA PRO A 97 -13.45 4.01 1.78
C PRO A 97 -14.58 2.99 1.71
N THR A 98 -14.63 2.10 2.68
CA THR A 98 -15.65 1.06 2.78
C THR A 98 -16.59 1.38 3.93
N GLN A 99 -17.88 1.44 3.66
CA GLN A 99 -18.88 1.64 4.70
C GLN A 99 -19.06 0.37 5.53
N ILE A 100 -19.22 0.54 6.85
CA ILE A 100 -19.54 -0.56 7.77
C ILE A 100 -21.04 -0.84 7.65
N ARG A 101 -21.41 -2.00 7.08
CA ARG A 101 -22.80 -2.43 6.89
C ARG A 101 -22.98 -3.91 7.19
N PRO A 102 -24.09 -4.33 7.80
CA PRO A 102 -24.44 -5.73 7.92
C PRO A 102 -24.45 -6.44 6.56
N ILE A 103 -24.12 -7.72 6.53
CA ILE A 103 -24.04 -8.50 5.27
C ILE A 103 -25.35 -8.47 4.46
N LEU A 104 -26.50 -8.43 5.15
CA LEU A 104 -27.82 -8.37 4.50
C LEU A 104 -28.10 -7.04 3.77
N GLU A 105 -27.32 -6.00 4.05
CA GLU A 105 -27.42 -4.68 3.43
C GLU A 105 -26.35 -4.44 2.36
N GLN A 106 -25.38 -5.35 2.22
CA GLN A 106 -24.33 -5.26 1.20
C GLN A 106 -24.86 -5.78 -0.14
N SER A 107 -24.84 -4.94 -1.17
CA SER A 107 -25.29 -5.36 -2.50
C SER A 107 -24.20 -6.15 -3.23
N ARG A 108 -24.62 -6.92 -4.25
CA ARG A 108 -23.71 -7.62 -5.15
C ARG A 108 -22.78 -6.65 -5.90
N GLU A 109 -23.32 -5.51 -6.28
CA GLU A 109 -22.63 -4.45 -7.02
C GLU A 109 -21.52 -3.83 -6.16
N GLU A 110 -21.82 -3.57 -4.87
CA GLU A 110 -20.83 -3.09 -3.89
C GLU A 110 -19.69 -4.11 -3.71
N LEU A 111 -20.02 -5.39 -3.55
CA LEU A 111 -19.05 -6.46 -3.44
C LEU A 111 -18.17 -6.55 -4.71
N SER A 112 -18.79 -6.52 -5.89
CA SER A 112 -18.06 -6.54 -7.17
C SER A 112 -17.12 -5.36 -7.30
N ARG A 113 -17.55 -4.15 -6.94
CA ARG A 113 -16.73 -2.94 -6.96
C ARG A 113 -15.53 -3.05 -6.01
N LEU A 114 -15.73 -3.56 -4.79
CA LEU A 114 -14.64 -3.79 -3.84
C LEU A 114 -13.57 -4.73 -4.40
N PHE A 115 -13.97 -5.85 -5.02
CA PHE A 115 -13.02 -6.78 -5.63
C PHE A 115 -12.36 -6.18 -6.87
N THR A 116 -13.10 -5.45 -7.70
CA THR A 116 -12.53 -4.77 -8.87
C THR A 116 -11.44 -3.80 -8.43
N ASN A 117 -11.72 -2.91 -7.49
CA ASN A 117 -10.75 -1.87 -7.07
C ASN A 117 -9.60 -2.44 -6.24
N THR A 118 -9.86 -3.47 -5.42
CA THR A 118 -8.83 -4.03 -4.54
C THR A 118 -7.95 -5.07 -5.25
N VAL A 119 -8.51 -5.85 -6.19
CA VAL A 119 -7.79 -6.96 -6.83
C VAL A 119 -7.54 -6.70 -8.30
N ALA A 120 -8.59 -6.52 -9.12
CA ALA A 120 -8.44 -6.45 -10.57
C ALA A 120 -7.66 -5.20 -11.03
N ASN A 121 -7.95 -4.04 -10.46
CA ASN A 121 -7.26 -2.80 -10.82
C ASN A 121 -5.81 -2.79 -10.31
N ASN A 122 -5.54 -3.34 -9.13
CA ASN A 122 -4.16 -3.55 -8.66
C ASN A 122 -3.40 -4.57 -9.54
N HIS A 123 -4.08 -5.61 -10.04
CA HIS A 123 -3.48 -6.54 -11.02
C HIS A 123 -3.07 -5.79 -12.29
N ALA A 124 -3.93 -4.92 -12.83
CA ALA A 124 -3.63 -4.12 -14.01
C ALA A 124 -2.42 -3.20 -13.81
N ILE A 125 -2.27 -2.62 -12.59
CA ILE A 125 -1.11 -1.81 -12.22
C ILE A 125 0.16 -2.67 -12.11
N VAL A 126 0.12 -3.76 -11.34
CA VAL A 126 1.27 -4.66 -11.11
C VAL A 126 1.82 -5.20 -12.44
N LYS A 127 0.94 -5.61 -13.34
CA LYS A 127 1.29 -6.16 -14.66
C LYS A 127 2.17 -5.22 -15.49
N GLN A 128 2.05 -3.91 -15.32
CA GLN A 128 2.83 -2.92 -16.09
C GLN A 128 4.30 -2.87 -15.68
N PHE A 129 4.62 -3.21 -14.43
CA PHE A 129 5.98 -3.07 -13.89
C PHE A 129 6.77 -4.39 -13.85
N ILE A 130 6.09 -5.53 -13.80
CA ILE A 130 6.74 -6.87 -13.75
C ILE A 130 7.70 -7.10 -14.92
N PRO A 131 7.41 -6.79 -16.19
CA PRO A 131 8.34 -7.04 -17.28
C PRO A 131 9.71 -6.40 -17.08
N GLY A 132 9.75 -5.13 -16.70
CA GLY A 132 11.01 -4.44 -16.41
C GLY A 132 11.73 -4.98 -15.17
N MET A 133 11.01 -5.43 -14.14
CA MET A 133 11.60 -6.10 -12.97
C MET A 133 12.21 -7.46 -13.37
N VAL A 134 11.54 -8.24 -14.23
CA VAL A 134 12.04 -9.53 -14.74
C VAL A 134 13.33 -9.35 -15.55
N GLU A 135 13.37 -8.35 -16.43
CA GLU A 135 14.55 -8.03 -17.25
C GLU A 135 15.77 -7.70 -16.37
N ARG A 136 15.56 -6.92 -15.31
CA ARG A 136 16.63 -6.53 -14.37
C ARG A 136 16.92 -7.57 -13.29
N LYS A 137 16.08 -8.60 -13.16
CA LYS A 137 16.13 -9.61 -12.08
C LYS A 137 16.15 -8.95 -10.69
N ASP A 138 15.32 -7.95 -10.50
CA ASP A 138 15.24 -7.19 -9.27
C ASP A 138 13.88 -6.49 -9.17
N GLY A 139 13.17 -6.70 -8.04
CA GLY A 139 11.88 -6.07 -7.81
C GLY A 139 11.32 -6.34 -6.42
N ALA A 140 10.56 -5.36 -5.90
CA ALA A 140 9.79 -5.52 -4.67
C ALA A 140 8.37 -4.97 -4.87
N ILE A 141 7.36 -5.81 -4.66
CA ILE A 141 5.94 -5.45 -4.76
C ILE A 141 5.33 -5.56 -3.38
N ILE A 142 4.75 -4.48 -2.89
CA ILE A 142 4.12 -4.41 -1.57
C ILE A 142 2.66 -3.97 -1.75
N MET A 143 1.73 -4.77 -1.25
CA MET A 143 0.31 -4.49 -1.36
C MET A 143 -0.30 -4.22 0.01
N MET A 144 -1.25 -3.26 0.05
CA MET A 144 -1.96 -2.93 1.27
C MET A 144 -3.11 -3.92 1.49
N SER A 145 -2.91 -4.80 2.48
CA SER A 145 -3.94 -5.66 3.06
C SER A 145 -4.59 -4.99 4.29
N SER A 146 -5.08 -5.74 5.21
CA SER A 146 -5.67 -5.31 6.49
C SER A 146 -5.69 -6.49 7.46
N ILE A 147 -5.72 -6.23 8.77
CA ILE A 147 -6.04 -7.29 9.74
C ILE A 147 -7.43 -7.92 9.46
N GLY A 148 -8.32 -7.21 8.76
CA GLY A 148 -9.61 -7.73 8.31
C GLY A 148 -9.50 -8.91 7.34
N SER A 149 -8.32 -9.18 6.76
CA SER A 149 -8.04 -10.38 5.97
C SER A 149 -7.80 -11.63 6.82
N GLU A 150 -7.39 -11.45 8.06
CA GLU A 150 -7.02 -12.53 9.01
C GLU A 150 -8.01 -12.64 10.17
N ARG A 151 -8.71 -11.57 10.48
CA ARG A 151 -9.66 -11.49 11.58
C ARG A 151 -11.02 -10.99 11.09
N ALA A 152 -12.08 -11.69 11.50
CA ALA A 152 -13.44 -11.27 11.20
C ALA A 152 -13.76 -9.88 11.77
N SER A 153 -14.37 -9.05 10.94
CA SER A 153 -14.86 -7.72 11.31
C SER A 153 -16.32 -7.60 10.91
N PRO A 154 -17.27 -7.69 11.86
CA PRO A 154 -18.69 -7.51 11.55
C PRO A 154 -18.94 -6.21 10.79
N GLY A 155 -19.76 -6.29 9.75
CA GLY A 155 -20.05 -5.15 8.86
C GLY A 155 -19.03 -4.89 7.77
N LEU A 156 -17.89 -5.59 7.74
CA LEU A 156 -16.81 -5.45 6.75
C LEU A 156 -16.57 -6.75 5.97
N THR A 157 -17.61 -7.57 5.75
CA THR A 157 -17.46 -8.90 5.12
C THR A 157 -16.82 -8.82 3.74
N GLY A 158 -17.35 -7.98 2.85
CA GLY A 158 -16.78 -7.81 1.50
C GLY A 158 -15.36 -7.22 1.51
N TYR A 159 -15.11 -6.25 2.39
CA TYR A 159 -13.79 -5.68 2.57
C TYR A 159 -12.76 -6.71 3.04
N GLY A 160 -13.08 -7.45 4.11
CA GLY A 160 -12.20 -8.50 4.64
C GLY A 160 -11.88 -9.56 3.59
N ALA A 161 -12.90 -10.02 2.86
CA ALA A 161 -12.74 -10.98 1.77
C ALA A 161 -11.83 -10.44 0.64
N SER A 162 -12.01 -9.18 0.23
CA SER A 162 -11.16 -8.55 -0.78
C SER A 162 -9.70 -8.43 -0.33
N LYS A 163 -9.45 -8.13 0.95
CA LYS A 163 -8.10 -8.07 1.53
C LYS A 163 -7.47 -9.46 1.69
N ALA A 164 -8.26 -10.49 1.98
CA ALA A 164 -7.79 -11.89 1.94
C ALA A 164 -7.39 -12.33 0.53
N ALA A 165 -8.11 -11.87 -0.50
CA ALA A 165 -7.71 -12.07 -1.89
C ALA A 165 -6.36 -11.42 -2.22
N VAL A 166 -6.05 -10.23 -1.70
CA VAL A 166 -4.72 -9.61 -1.81
C VAL A 166 -3.64 -10.49 -1.21
N ASN A 167 -3.89 -11.10 -0.04
CA ASN A 167 -2.93 -12.02 0.60
C ASN A 167 -2.62 -13.25 -0.26
N SER A 168 -3.64 -13.82 -0.91
CA SER A 168 -3.44 -14.91 -1.87
C SER A 168 -2.69 -14.43 -3.11
N TYR A 169 -3.02 -13.25 -3.61
CA TYR A 169 -2.44 -12.67 -4.80
C TYR A 169 -0.92 -12.42 -4.66
N VAL A 170 -0.46 -11.86 -3.54
CA VAL A 170 0.98 -11.65 -3.31
C VAL A 170 1.75 -12.96 -3.22
N ARG A 171 1.15 -14.03 -2.67
CA ARG A 171 1.76 -15.37 -2.64
C ARG A 171 1.95 -15.92 -4.05
N SER A 172 0.97 -15.72 -4.92
CA SER A 172 1.04 -16.16 -6.33
C SER A 172 2.14 -15.41 -7.09
N ILE A 173 2.23 -14.08 -6.95
CA ILE A 173 3.32 -13.29 -7.56
C ILE A 173 4.68 -13.76 -7.03
N ALA A 174 4.82 -13.96 -5.72
CA ALA A 174 6.06 -14.39 -5.10
C ALA A 174 6.52 -15.76 -5.64
N ALA A 175 5.59 -16.71 -5.81
CA ALA A 175 5.88 -18.03 -6.35
C ALA A 175 6.26 -17.99 -7.83
N GLU A 176 5.55 -17.21 -8.64
CA GLU A 176 5.75 -17.14 -10.09
C GLU A 176 7.05 -16.40 -10.47
N PHE A 177 7.31 -15.26 -9.81
CA PHE A 177 8.40 -14.35 -10.19
C PHE A 177 9.62 -14.41 -9.26
N GLY A 178 9.60 -15.23 -8.22
CA GLY A 178 10.73 -15.38 -7.30
C GLY A 178 12.03 -15.82 -7.98
N GLN A 179 11.95 -16.63 -9.04
CA GLN A 179 13.10 -17.03 -9.87
C GLN A 179 13.81 -15.84 -10.53
N TYR A 180 13.13 -14.72 -10.68
CA TYR A 180 13.69 -13.45 -11.20
C TYR A 180 14.07 -12.48 -10.09
N ASN A 181 14.20 -12.97 -8.84
CA ASN A 181 14.49 -12.12 -7.68
C ASN A 181 13.45 -11.01 -7.44
N ILE A 182 12.20 -11.26 -7.81
CA ILE A 182 11.08 -10.36 -7.53
C ILE A 182 10.38 -10.87 -6.28
N ARG A 183 10.27 -10.02 -5.27
CA ARG A 183 9.59 -10.31 -4.01
C ARG A 183 8.24 -9.63 -3.99
N ALA A 184 7.22 -10.34 -3.50
CA ALA A 184 5.90 -9.76 -3.31
C ALA A 184 5.42 -10.06 -1.88
N ASN A 185 4.95 -9.02 -1.18
CA ASN A 185 4.47 -9.13 0.19
C ASN A 185 3.24 -8.23 0.41
N ALA A 186 2.51 -8.47 1.48
CA ALA A 186 1.44 -7.61 1.93
C ALA A 186 1.74 -7.03 3.31
N ILE A 187 1.28 -5.80 3.54
CA ILE A 187 1.22 -5.15 4.85
C ILE A 187 -0.24 -5.17 5.29
N ALA A 188 -0.52 -5.64 6.48
CA ALA A 188 -1.86 -5.77 7.04
C ALA A 188 -1.99 -4.95 8.34
N PRO A 189 -2.23 -3.64 8.24
CA PRO A 189 -2.42 -2.80 9.41
C PRO A 189 -3.73 -3.08 10.13
N SER A 190 -3.77 -2.73 11.42
CA SER A 190 -5.00 -2.44 12.15
C SER A 190 -5.49 -1.03 11.80
N ILE A 191 -6.22 -0.39 12.73
CA ILE A 191 -6.68 0.98 12.54
C ILE A 191 -5.49 1.92 12.70
N VAL A 192 -5.22 2.69 11.65
CA VAL A 192 -4.18 3.73 11.58
C VAL A 192 -4.86 5.09 11.51
N ARG A 193 -4.42 6.08 12.25
CA ARG A 193 -4.98 7.44 12.22
C ARG A 193 -4.66 8.14 10.91
N THR A 194 -5.60 8.07 9.99
CA THR A 194 -5.53 8.65 8.66
C THR A 194 -6.89 9.24 8.29
N PRO A 195 -6.99 10.13 7.29
CA PRO A 195 -8.29 10.58 6.80
C PRO A 195 -9.23 9.42 6.39
N PHE A 196 -8.68 8.32 5.90
CA PHE A 196 -9.45 7.12 5.53
C PHE A 196 -10.21 6.48 6.70
N SER A 197 -9.71 6.57 7.90
CA SER A 197 -10.28 5.94 9.11
C SER A 197 -10.85 6.94 10.11
N GLU A 198 -11.02 8.21 9.70
CA GLU A 198 -11.44 9.32 10.56
C GLU A 198 -12.77 9.06 11.28
N GLU A 199 -13.73 8.39 10.64
CA GLU A 199 -14.98 7.98 11.28
C GLU A 199 -14.80 7.13 12.55
N ILE A 200 -13.64 6.47 12.68
CA ILE A 200 -13.35 5.61 13.83
C ILE A 200 -12.63 6.38 14.92
N TRP A 201 -11.56 7.10 14.58
CA TRP A 201 -10.71 7.76 15.57
C TRP A 201 -11.16 9.19 15.90
N GLY A 202 -11.95 9.81 15.03
CA GLY A 202 -12.51 11.16 15.25
C GLY A 202 -13.65 11.17 16.28
N ASP A 203 -14.31 10.03 16.53
CA ASP A 203 -15.29 9.88 17.61
C ASP A 203 -14.60 9.34 18.87
N GLU A 204 -14.70 10.07 19.99
CA GLU A 204 -14.00 9.73 21.25
C GLU A 204 -14.39 8.36 21.80
N ASN A 205 -15.67 7.99 21.74
CA ASN A 205 -16.14 6.70 22.23
C ASN A 205 -15.65 5.55 21.34
N ARG A 206 -15.75 5.69 20.02
CA ARG A 206 -15.25 4.69 19.07
C ARG A 206 -13.74 4.53 19.20
N ASN A 207 -13.01 5.63 19.29
CA ASN A 207 -11.56 5.63 19.49
C ASN A 207 -11.19 4.86 20.76
N LYS A 208 -11.85 5.14 21.89
CA LYS A 208 -11.63 4.42 23.16
C LYS A 208 -11.90 2.92 23.02
N ILE A 209 -13.07 2.55 22.46
CA ILE A 209 -13.45 1.13 22.27
C ILE A 209 -12.40 0.41 21.40
N MET A 210 -11.92 1.06 20.35
CA MET A 210 -10.94 0.44 19.44
C MET A 210 -9.56 0.37 20.07
N THR A 211 -9.14 1.40 20.81
CA THR A 211 -7.87 1.44 21.55
C THR A 211 -7.82 0.37 22.64
N ASP A 212 -8.91 0.18 23.39
CA ASP A 212 -8.99 -0.83 24.46
C ASP A 212 -8.79 -2.27 23.94
N LYS A 213 -9.14 -2.52 22.68
CA LYS A 213 -8.94 -3.82 22.00
C LYS A 213 -7.51 -4.06 21.51
N VAL A 214 -6.65 -3.04 21.52
CA VAL A 214 -5.24 -3.16 21.09
C VAL A 214 -4.37 -3.39 22.32
N PRO A 215 -3.57 -4.48 22.39
CA PRO A 215 -2.65 -4.70 23.51
C PRO A 215 -1.70 -3.54 23.78
N LEU A 216 -1.16 -2.87 22.75
CA LEU A 216 -0.31 -1.69 22.92
C LEU A 216 -1.07 -0.42 23.36
N LYS A 217 -2.39 -0.51 23.60
CA LYS A 217 -3.24 0.56 24.17
C LYS A 217 -3.18 1.90 23.40
N ARG A 218 -2.95 1.85 22.12
CA ARG A 218 -3.08 2.98 21.20
C ARG A 218 -3.49 2.52 19.81
N LEU A 219 -4.05 3.39 19.02
CA LEU A 219 -4.15 3.20 17.57
C LEU A 219 -2.78 3.43 16.93
N ALA A 220 -2.58 2.89 15.74
CA ALA A 220 -1.37 3.14 15.00
C ALA A 220 -1.37 4.55 14.37
N GLU A 221 -0.19 5.13 14.27
CA GLU A 221 0.08 6.32 13.47
C GLU A 221 0.66 5.90 12.11
N PRO A 222 0.56 6.74 11.05
CA PRO A 222 1.14 6.43 9.75
C PRO A 222 2.63 6.03 9.80
N GLU A 223 3.37 6.60 10.73
CA GLU A 223 4.80 6.34 10.97
C GLU A 223 5.08 4.91 11.42
N ASP A 224 4.15 4.26 12.13
CA ASP A 224 4.28 2.85 12.54
C ASP A 224 4.36 1.89 11.33
N ILE A 225 3.85 2.31 10.19
CA ILE A 225 3.84 1.52 8.96
C ILE A 225 5.12 1.69 8.12
N VAL A 226 5.87 2.77 8.35
CA VAL A 226 7.04 3.12 7.53
C VAL A 226 8.18 2.11 7.67
N GLY A 227 8.55 1.74 8.92
CA GLY A 227 9.65 0.81 9.17
C GLY A 227 9.47 -0.55 8.47
N PRO A 228 8.35 -1.26 8.66
CA PRO A 228 8.04 -2.48 7.93
C PRO A 228 8.01 -2.30 6.40
N SER A 229 7.53 -1.16 5.91
CA SER A 229 7.54 -0.83 4.48
C SER A 229 8.94 -0.74 3.91
N ILE A 230 9.85 -0.04 4.60
CA ILE A 230 11.27 0.06 4.20
C ILE A 230 11.94 -1.32 4.27
N LEU A 231 11.66 -2.13 5.29
CA LEU A 231 12.16 -3.49 5.39
C LEU A 231 11.80 -4.30 4.14
N LEU A 232 10.52 -4.31 3.76
CA LEU A 232 10.04 -5.08 2.61
C LEU A 232 10.55 -4.54 1.28
N ALA A 233 10.75 -3.24 1.16
CA ALA A 233 11.24 -2.58 -0.05
C ALA A 233 12.76 -2.75 -0.27
N SER A 234 13.52 -2.94 0.81
CA SER A 234 14.99 -2.86 0.80
C SER A 234 15.68 -4.24 0.78
N PRO A 235 17.00 -4.28 0.56
CA PRO A 235 17.81 -5.49 0.72
C PRO A 235 17.75 -6.13 2.12
N ALA A 236 17.33 -5.38 3.15
CA ALA A 236 17.10 -5.95 4.49
C ALA A 236 16.02 -7.03 4.48
N GLY A 237 15.01 -6.90 3.61
CA GLY A 237 13.95 -7.87 3.40
C GLY A 237 14.21 -8.88 2.27
N SER A 238 15.45 -9.06 1.81
CA SER A 238 15.77 -9.88 0.62
C SER A 238 15.33 -11.34 0.68
N TYR A 239 15.05 -11.86 1.86
CA TYR A 239 14.55 -13.25 2.05
C TYR A 239 13.10 -13.30 2.53
N ILE A 240 12.37 -12.16 2.44
CA ILE A 240 10.95 -12.06 2.79
C ILE A 240 10.15 -11.95 1.48
N SER A 241 9.40 -13.00 1.14
CA SER A 241 8.55 -13.04 -0.04
C SER A 241 7.32 -13.91 0.22
N GLY A 242 6.17 -13.53 -0.31
CA GLY A 242 4.88 -14.20 -0.11
C GLY A 242 4.27 -14.00 1.29
N GLN A 243 4.79 -13.08 2.09
CA GLN A 243 4.36 -12.90 3.48
C GLN A 243 3.30 -11.81 3.63
N VAL A 244 2.51 -11.94 4.69
CA VAL A 244 1.56 -10.92 5.16
C VAL A 244 2.06 -10.44 6.52
N ILE A 245 2.49 -9.20 6.59
CA ILE A 245 3.04 -8.62 7.82
C ILE A 245 1.94 -7.85 8.54
N LEU A 246 1.50 -8.39 9.66
CA LEU A 246 0.54 -7.75 10.56
C LEU A 246 1.22 -6.61 11.31
N ILE A 247 0.62 -5.41 11.24
CA ILE A 247 1.08 -4.22 11.97
C ILE A 247 -0.12 -3.69 12.76
N ASP A 248 -0.40 -4.32 13.89
CA ASP A 248 -1.69 -4.22 14.55
C ASP A 248 -1.64 -4.00 16.07
N GLY A 249 -0.44 -3.80 16.63
CA GLY A 249 -0.25 -3.61 18.06
C GLY A 249 -0.68 -4.82 18.90
N GLY A 250 -0.73 -6.01 18.31
CA GLY A 250 -1.16 -7.26 18.94
C GLY A 250 -2.67 -7.52 18.87
N ARG A 251 -3.43 -6.73 18.12
CA ARG A 251 -4.90 -6.85 18.07
C ARG A 251 -5.40 -8.18 17.49
N SER A 252 -4.64 -8.81 16.61
CA SER A 252 -5.04 -10.08 15.97
C SER A 252 -4.93 -11.30 16.88
N ILE A 253 -4.18 -11.21 17.96
CA ILE A 253 -3.93 -12.32 18.90
C ILE A 253 -4.79 -12.27 20.16
N THR A 254 -5.76 -11.32 20.25
CA THR A 254 -6.66 -11.13 21.41
C THR A 254 -8.12 -11.20 21.04
#